data_59d4c5692fc1b16ab2dff3bd508d2718
#
_entry.id   59d4c5692fc1b16ab2dff3bd508d2718
#
_cell.length_a   1.000
_cell.length_b   1.000
_cell.length_c   1.000
_cell.angle_alpha   90.00
_cell.angle_beta   90.00
_cell.angle_gamma   90.00
#
_symmetry.space_group_name_H-M   'P 1'
#
loop_
_entity.id
_entity.type
_entity.pdbx_description
1 polymer ?
#
loop_
_entity_poly.entity_id
_entity_poly.type
_entity_poly.pdbx_seq_one_letter_code
_entity_poly.pdbx_strand_id
1 'polypeptide(L)'
;MSDLLIKLSGSRFGAGVVKLLGMPAPVELARSAGPYAEQPLAGKNILLGRSQNGYAIDRLWQIARDAGALPLETTGVKPDILVMDATGCASPSDYRALYDFFHPQMRAIARNARVLIVAALPAESRDPVAAAAARGIEGFSRSLAKELGPRGATVNLAYVAKDAVDRLAGAVHFFCGVQTTYVTGQAVHVTSRVAAPVSLVQHGALKAKVALVTGSARGIGRATAQRLAQEAVQVICVDVPAASEALHRTCREIGAIPLLLDITGPGAPRQLADFIKERFGRLNILVHNAGITRDKTLANMQEQSWDQVVDINLSAVMAIDQVLLAENILRDEARLVYLSSISGISGNFGQTNYALTKAALIGYVAAQAPLLAARGICINAVAPGFIETAMTQEMPFMAREIGRRLNSVKQGGQPRDVAELVTFLCTPGACGISGDTIRVCGQGLVGA
;
A
#
# COMPACT_ATOMS: atom_id res chain seq x y z
N MET A 1 4.83 -0.77 -21.44
CA MET A 1 6.02 -0.17 -22.13
C MET A 1 6.98 0.31 -21.07
N SER A 2 8.26 -0.01 -21.21
CA SER A 2 9.29 0.48 -20.28
C SER A 2 9.50 1.98 -20.47
N ASP A 3 9.69 2.68 -19.38
CA ASP A 3 10.03 4.11 -19.35
C ASP A 3 11.36 4.32 -20.12
N LEU A 4 11.30 5.09 -21.21
CA LEU A 4 12.43 5.32 -22.09
C LEU A 4 13.59 6.01 -21.36
N LEU A 5 13.30 6.93 -20.43
CA LEU A 5 14.33 7.62 -19.65
C LEU A 5 15.05 6.69 -18.68
N ILE A 6 14.37 5.70 -18.11
CA ILE A 6 15.02 4.67 -17.27
C ILE A 6 15.99 3.84 -18.12
N LYS A 7 15.56 3.41 -19.32
CA LYS A 7 16.45 2.66 -20.22
C LYS A 7 17.67 3.48 -20.67
N LEU A 8 17.46 4.74 -21.03
CA LEU A 8 18.54 5.65 -21.41
C LEU A 8 19.49 5.92 -20.24
N SER A 9 18.97 6.23 -19.06
CA SER A 9 19.79 6.51 -17.87
C SER A 9 20.56 5.29 -17.36
N GLY A 10 20.15 4.07 -17.70
CA GLY A 10 20.84 2.84 -17.36
C GLY A 10 22.13 2.58 -18.17
N SER A 11 22.34 3.27 -19.30
CA SER A 11 23.57 3.18 -20.09
C SER A 11 24.50 4.36 -19.81
N ARG A 12 25.85 4.15 -19.85
CA ARG A 12 26.83 5.23 -19.63
C ARG A 12 26.65 6.39 -20.60
N PHE A 13 26.42 6.09 -21.87
CA PHE A 13 26.19 7.10 -22.92
C PHE A 13 24.85 7.83 -22.71
N GLY A 14 23.76 7.09 -22.50
CA GLY A 14 22.44 7.66 -22.29
C GLY A 14 22.35 8.51 -21.02
N ALA A 15 23.01 8.11 -19.93
CA ALA A 15 23.10 8.92 -18.72
C ALA A 15 23.77 10.28 -18.96
N GLY A 16 24.80 10.33 -19.82
CA GLY A 16 25.43 11.59 -20.24
C GLY A 16 24.48 12.50 -21.01
N VAL A 17 23.72 11.94 -21.96
CA VAL A 17 22.72 12.68 -22.75
C VAL A 17 21.59 13.20 -21.88
N VAL A 18 21.03 12.37 -20.98
CA VAL A 18 19.95 12.76 -20.04
C VAL A 18 20.42 13.92 -19.14
N LYS A 19 21.66 13.86 -18.64
CA LYS A 19 22.27 14.93 -17.83
C LYS A 19 22.48 16.22 -18.62
N LEU A 20 22.98 16.12 -19.87
CA LEU A 20 23.19 17.28 -20.74
C LEU A 20 21.90 18.02 -21.07
N LEU A 21 20.80 17.26 -21.22
CA LEU A 21 19.45 17.81 -21.48
C LEU A 21 18.74 18.30 -20.21
N GLY A 22 19.37 18.25 -19.03
CA GLY A 22 18.75 18.65 -17.76
C GLY A 22 17.55 17.79 -17.35
N MET A 23 17.37 16.61 -17.98
CA MET A 23 16.24 15.74 -17.69
C MET A 23 16.49 14.93 -16.41
N PRO A 24 15.44 14.61 -15.62
CA PRO A 24 15.60 13.74 -14.46
C PRO A 24 16.07 12.34 -14.94
N ALA A 25 17.11 11.81 -14.27
CA ALA A 25 17.60 10.44 -14.48
C ALA A 25 17.03 9.53 -13.38
N PRO A 26 15.83 8.96 -13.54
CA PRO A 26 15.24 8.11 -12.52
C PRO A 26 16.06 6.82 -12.35
N VAL A 27 16.24 6.41 -11.10
CA VAL A 27 16.89 5.14 -10.76
C VAL A 27 15.87 4.02 -10.98
N GLU A 28 16.30 2.91 -11.58
CA GLU A 28 15.47 1.72 -11.66
C GLU A 28 15.11 1.25 -10.24
N LEU A 29 13.81 1.11 -9.99
CA LEU A 29 13.32 0.73 -8.67
C LEU A 29 13.46 -0.79 -8.47
N ALA A 30 14.05 -1.17 -7.34
CA ALA A 30 14.13 -2.56 -6.92
C ALA A 30 12.72 -3.08 -6.57
N ARG A 31 12.33 -4.19 -7.21
CA ARG A 31 11.02 -4.83 -7.04
C ARG A 31 11.17 -6.28 -6.60
N SER A 32 10.27 -6.73 -5.74
CA SER A 32 10.16 -8.13 -5.36
C SER A 32 9.76 -9.00 -6.56
N ALA A 33 10.23 -10.24 -6.61
CA ALA A 33 9.92 -11.19 -7.68
C ALA A 33 9.15 -12.43 -7.21
N GLY A 34 9.01 -12.65 -5.91
CA GLY A 34 8.47 -13.90 -5.37
C GLY A 34 7.64 -13.72 -4.11
N PRO A 35 7.31 -14.81 -3.45
CA PRO A 35 6.61 -14.82 -2.17
C PRO A 35 7.46 -14.18 -1.06
N TYR A 36 6.82 -13.94 0.10
CA TYR A 36 7.54 -13.46 1.28
C TYR A 36 8.59 -14.47 1.73
N ALA A 37 9.81 -13.98 1.94
CA ALA A 37 10.90 -14.78 2.51
C ALA A 37 10.72 -14.92 4.03
N GLU A 38 11.26 -15.99 4.60
CA GLU A 38 11.32 -16.20 6.04
C GLU A 38 12.14 -15.10 6.72
N GLN A 39 13.27 -14.73 6.10
CA GLN A 39 14.11 -13.61 6.52
C GLN A 39 14.06 -12.48 5.48
N PRO A 40 13.07 -11.58 5.54
CA PRO A 40 12.81 -10.60 4.49
C PRO A 40 13.90 -9.52 4.35
N LEU A 41 14.76 -9.37 5.35
CA LEU A 41 15.85 -8.38 5.37
C LEU A 41 17.24 -9.04 5.31
N ALA A 42 17.31 -10.32 4.93
CA ALA A 42 18.57 -11.07 4.87
C ALA A 42 19.66 -10.33 4.07
N GLY A 43 20.82 -10.16 4.68
CA GLY A 43 21.98 -9.54 4.06
C GLY A 43 21.87 -8.02 3.85
N LYS A 44 20.85 -7.35 4.39
CA LYS A 44 20.72 -5.90 4.33
C LYS A 44 21.37 -5.22 5.52
N ASN A 45 22.17 -4.21 5.24
CA ASN A 45 22.82 -3.39 6.24
C ASN A 45 21.80 -2.42 6.86
N ILE A 46 21.51 -2.56 8.15
CA ILE A 46 20.54 -1.75 8.87
C ILE A 46 21.21 -0.87 9.91
N LEU A 47 20.85 0.41 9.93
CA LEU A 47 21.20 1.35 11.01
C LEU A 47 19.95 1.72 11.77
N LEU A 48 19.97 1.49 13.10
CA LEU A 48 18.90 1.87 14.01
C LEU A 48 19.34 3.04 14.88
N GLY A 49 18.45 4.03 15.03
CA GLY A 49 18.61 5.15 15.96
C GLY A 49 17.40 5.29 16.86
N ARG A 50 17.56 6.05 17.95
CA ARG A 50 16.45 6.36 18.85
C ARG A 50 16.51 7.80 19.35
N SER A 51 15.35 8.37 19.64
CA SER A 51 15.19 9.56 20.47
C SER A 51 15.38 9.20 21.96
N GLN A 52 15.65 10.19 22.79
CA GLN A 52 15.61 10.00 24.22
C GLN A 52 14.22 9.47 24.63
N ASN A 53 14.18 8.47 25.52
CA ASN A 53 12.95 7.80 25.95
C ASN A 53 12.13 7.10 24.84
N GLY A 54 12.73 6.82 23.68
CA GLY A 54 12.11 5.97 22.67
C GLY A 54 11.80 4.57 23.22
N TYR A 55 10.54 4.13 23.11
CA TYR A 55 10.05 2.88 23.71
C TYR A 55 9.97 1.70 22.75
N ALA A 56 10.25 1.89 21.46
CA ALA A 56 10.17 0.84 20.47
C ALA A 56 11.52 0.20 20.10
N ILE A 57 12.65 0.82 20.50
CA ILE A 57 13.99 0.47 20.01
C ILE A 57 14.38 -1.00 20.24
N ASP A 58 14.10 -1.55 21.42
CA ASP A 58 14.49 -2.93 21.75
C ASP A 58 13.72 -3.93 20.87
N ARG A 59 12.43 -3.66 20.64
CA ARG A 59 11.60 -4.46 19.74
C ARG A 59 12.05 -4.33 18.28
N LEU A 60 12.42 -3.14 17.83
CA LEU A 60 12.96 -2.92 16.49
C LEU A 60 14.27 -3.67 16.26
N TRP A 61 15.17 -3.71 17.25
CA TRP A 61 16.38 -4.52 17.20
C TRP A 61 16.10 -6.02 17.10
N GLN A 62 15.14 -6.51 17.88
CA GLN A 62 14.73 -7.91 17.81
C GLN A 62 14.18 -8.25 16.42
N ILE A 63 13.23 -7.44 15.93
CA ILE A 63 12.64 -7.64 14.60
C ILE A 63 13.70 -7.63 13.50
N ALA A 64 14.65 -6.69 13.53
CA ALA A 64 15.72 -6.59 12.54
C ALA A 64 16.59 -7.86 12.51
N ARG A 65 16.97 -8.38 13.68
CA ARG A 65 17.75 -9.63 13.80
C ARG A 65 16.99 -10.84 13.29
N ASP A 66 15.73 -10.99 13.72
CA ASP A 66 14.87 -12.11 13.33
C ASP A 66 14.62 -12.10 11.80
N ALA A 67 14.56 -10.91 11.19
CA ALA A 67 14.42 -10.71 9.76
C ALA A 67 15.73 -10.92 8.96
N GLY A 68 16.87 -11.22 9.63
CA GLY A 68 18.16 -11.49 8.98
C GLY A 68 18.94 -10.23 8.56
N ALA A 69 18.59 -9.05 9.05
CA ALA A 69 19.34 -7.83 8.79
C ALA A 69 20.70 -7.83 9.49
N LEU A 70 21.68 -7.15 8.89
CA LEU A 70 23.03 -6.99 9.41
C LEU A 70 23.17 -5.63 10.09
N PRO A 71 23.25 -5.58 11.43
CA PRO A 71 23.42 -4.33 12.15
C PRO A 71 24.71 -3.62 11.75
N LEU A 72 24.65 -2.32 11.48
CA LEU A 72 25.81 -1.48 11.28
C LEU A 72 26.24 -0.88 12.62
N GLU A 73 27.44 -1.26 13.06
CA GLU A 73 28.06 -0.72 14.28
C GLU A 73 28.99 0.46 13.98
N THR A 74 29.41 0.65 12.72
CA THR A 74 30.42 1.64 12.36
C THR A 74 30.11 2.41 11.08
N THR A 75 30.63 3.64 11.02
CA THR A 75 30.65 4.51 9.84
C THR A 75 31.62 3.96 8.78
N GLY A 76 31.15 3.76 7.56
CA GLY A 76 31.98 3.29 6.43
C GLY A 76 31.23 2.40 5.43
N VAL A 77 30.23 1.67 5.89
CA VAL A 77 29.35 0.88 5.05
C VAL A 77 28.07 1.68 4.79
N LYS A 78 27.60 1.70 3.54
CA LYS A 78 26.36 2.39 3.18
C LYS A 78 25.16 1.61 3.75
N PRO A 79 24.29 2.26 4.52
CA PRO A 79 23.09 1.58 4.99
C PRO A 79 22.09 1.34 3.85
N ASP A 80 21.58 0.12 3.76
CA ASP A 80 20.43 -0.22 2.91
C ASP A 80 19.12 0.19 3.60
N ILE A 81 19.11 0.14 4.94
CA ILE A 81 17.92 0.40 5.76
C ILE A 81 18.29 1.35 6.89
N LEU A 82 17.47 2.39 7.07
CA LEU A 82 17.51 3.28 8.22
C LEU A 82 16.20 3.15 8.99
N VAL A 83 16.28 2.87 10.29
CA VAL A 83 15.10 2.85 11.17
C VAL A 83 15.34 3.77 12.35
N MET A 84 14.42 4.71 12.59
CA MET A 84 14.50 5.67 13.69
C MET A 84 13.34 5.47 14.66
N ASP A 85 13.63 5.13 15.90
CA ASP A 85 12.67 5.20 16.98
C ASP A 85 12.54 6.64 17.49
N ALA A 86 11.53 7.33 17.01
CA ALA A 86 11.15 8.68 17.39
C ALA A 86 9.96 8.70 18.38
N THR A 87 9.62 7.57 18.99
CA THR A 87 8.48 7.48 19.91
C THR A 87 8.64 8.31 21.18
N GLY A 88 9.88 8.66 21.53
CA GLY A 88 10.18 9.54 22.65
C GLY A 88 10.17 11.03 22.32
N CYS A 89 9.90 11.44 21.08
CA CYS A 89 9.81 12.86 20.72
C CYS A 89 8.48 13.44 21.25
N ALA A 90 8.55 14.14 22.38
CA ALA A 90 7.42 14.75 23.06
C ALA A 90 7.48 16.30 23.09
N SER A 91 8.55 16.90 22.56
CA SER A 91 8.75 18.35 22.52
C SER A 91 9.55 18.76 21.29
N PRO A 92 9.56 20.05 20.91
CA PRO A 92 10.37 20.54 19.78
C PRO A 92 11.87 20.30 19.93
N SER A 93 12.41 20.31 21.17
CA SER A 93 13.83 20.03 21.42
C SER A 93 14.22 18.59 21.05
N ASP A 94 13.31 17.64 21.12
CA ASP A 94 13.57 16.23 20.84
C ASP A 94 13.81 15.97 19.34
N TYR A 95 13.38 16.90 18.45
CA TYR A 95 13.66 16.83 17.02
C TYR A 95 15.16 16.83 16.68
N ARG A 96 16.01 17.27 17.62
CA ARG A 96 17.46 17.21 17.46
C ARG A 96 17.92 15.78 17.19
N ALA A 97 17.29 14.78 17.79
CA ALA A 97 17.60 13.37 17.55
C ALA A 97 17.38 12.95 16.10
N LEU A 98 16.37 13.49 15.41
CA LEU A 98 16.15 13.23 13.97
C LEU A 98 17.32 13.80 13.14
N TYR A 99 17.73 15.04 13.41
CA TYR A 99 18.86 15.65 12.71
C TYR A 99 20.14 14.88 12.90
N ASP A 100 20.49 14.56 14.14
CA ASP A 100 21.72 13.87 14.49
C ASP A 100 21.80 12.46 13.89
N PHE A 101 20.65 11.77 13.77
CA PHE A 101 20.59 10.46 13.15
C PHE A 101 20.67 10.51 11.62
N PHE A 102 19.85 11.35 10.98
CA PHE A 102 19.73 11.34 9.52
C PHE A 102 20.82 12.15 8.81
N HIS A 103 21.21 13.33 9.32
CA HIS A 103 22.13 14.23 8.64
C HIS A 103 23.45 13.56 8.19
N PRO A 104 24.14 12.75 8.99
CA PRO A 104 25.38 12.08 8.58
C PRO A 104 25.16 11.06 7.45
N GLN A 105 23.96 10.48 7.36
CA GLN A 105 23.65 9.40 6.42
C GLN A 105 23.23 9.89 5.02
N MET A 106 22.79 11.14 4.89
CA MET A 106 22.16 11.63 3.66
C MET A 106 23.05 11.54 2.42
N ARG A 107 24.36 11.66 2.55
CA ARG A 107 25.31 11.49 1.44
C ARG A 107 25.68 10.04 1.17
N ALA A 108 25.66 9.20 2.18
CA ALA A 108 26.12 7.81 2.16
C ALA A 108 25.01 6.80 1.83
N ILE A 109 23.73 7.15 1.96
CA ILE A 109 22.61 6.22 1.79
C ILE A 109 22.63 5.51 0.44
N ALA A 110 22.34 4.22 0.44
CA ALA A 110 22.32 3.37 -0.75
C ALA A 110 21.20 3.79 -1.75
N ARG A 111 21.34 3.42 -3.02
CA ARG A 111 20.21 3.45 -3.97
C ARG A 111 19.18 2.43 -3.54
N ASN A 112 17.91 2.76 -3.76
CA ASN A 112 16.76 1.94 -3.33
C ASN A 112 16.74 1.64 -1.83
N ALA A 113 17.35 2.49 -0.99
CA ALA A 113 17.32 2.33 0.46
C ALA A 113 15.89 2.44 1.01
N ARG A 114 15.69 1.89 2.18
CA ARG A 114 14.42 1.93 2.92
C ARG A 114 14.59 2.71 4.22
N VAL A 115 13.71 3.66 4.45
CA VAL A 115 13.69 4.44 5.69
C VAL A 115 12.34 4.25 6.35
N LEU A 116 12.37 3.83 7.61
CA LEU A 116 11.19 3.74 8.45
C LEU A 116 11.41 4.59 9.71
N ILE A 117 10.50 5.50 9.97
CA ILE A 117 10.44 6.23 11.23
C ILE A 117 9.30 5.64 12.04
N VAL A 118 9.53 5.37 13.31
CA VAL A 118 8.50 4.91 14.24
C VAL A 118 8.25 6.03 15.24
N ALA A 119 7.01 6.49 15.36
CA ALA A 119 6.65 7.60 16.24
C ALA A 119 5.45 7.24 17.13
N ALA A 120 5.29 7.97 18.23
CA ALA A 120 4.13 7.84 19.11
C ALA A 120 2.84 8.26 18.36
N LEU A 121 1.73 7.62 18.71
CA LEU A 121 0.43 7.91 18.10
C LEU A 121 -0.09 9.27 18.63
N PRO A 122 -0.22 10.32 17.79
CA PRO A 122 -0.62 11.66 18.26
C PRO A 122 -1.98 11.67 18.98
N ALA A 123 -2.92 10.83 18.52
CA ALA A 123 -4.27 10.75 19.07
C ALA A 123 -4.33 10.14 20.50
N GLU A 124 -3.28 9.49 20.97
CA GLU A 124 -3.19 8.95 22.34
C GLU A 124 -2.58 9.95 23.33
N SER A 125 -1.98 11.03 22.85
CA SER A 125 -1.42 12.04 23.72
C SER A 125 -2.50 12.99 24.26
N ARG A 126 -2.49 13.18 25.59
CA ARG A 126 -3.30 14.21 26.26
C ARG A 126 -2.60 15.57 26.30
N ASP A 127 -1.30 15.60 26.06
CA ASP A 127 -0.48 16.82 26.01
C ASP A 127 -0.44 17.35 24.55
N PRO A 128 -0.96 18.56 24.29
CA PRO A 128 -0.94 19.16 22.96
C PRO A 128 0.48 19.33 22.39
N VAL A 129 1.49 19.55 23.24
CA VAL A 129 2.89 19.71 22.81
C VAL A 129 3.42 18.39 22.30
N ALA A 130 3.20 17.29 23.03
CA ALA A 130 3.62 15.97 22.62
C ALA A 130 2.83 15.49 21.38
N ALA A 131 1.54 15.76 21.28
CA ALA A 131 0.75 15.47 20.08
C ALA A 131 1.30 16.23 18.85
N ALA A 132 1.62 17.51 19.00
CA ALA A 132 2.22 18.33 17.93
C ALA A 132 3.61 17.80 17.56
N ALA A 133 4.43 17.43 18.55
CA ALA A 133 5.76 16.86 18.32
C ALA A 133 5.69 15.56 17.52
N ALA A 134 4.81 14.63 17.89
CA ALA A 134 4.59 13.38 17.14
C ALA A 134 4.10 13.66 15.71
N ARG A 135 3.14 14.57 15.53
CA ARG A 135 2.61 14.95 14.22
C ARG A 135 3.66 15.63 13.32
N GLY A 136 4.57 16.43 13.89
CA GLY A 136 5.65 17.09 13.16
C GLY A 136 6.59 16.09 12.45
N ILE A 137 6.76 14.89 12.98
CA ILE A 137 7.57 13.82 12.38
C ILE A 137 7.03 13.40 11.01
N GLU A 138 5.72 13.47 10.80
CA GLU A 138 5.13 13.17 9.50
C GLU A 138 5.53 14.19 8.42
N GLY A 139 5.56 15.47 8.78
CA GLY A 139 6.08 16.53 7.89
C GLY A 139 7.55 16.29 7.53
N PHE A 140 8.38 15.93 8.52
CA PHE A 140 9.77 15.55 8.31
C PHE A 140 9.89 14.32 7.37
N SER A 141 9.16 13.24 7.62
CA SER A 141 9.20 12.02 6.82
C SER A 141 8.81 12.28 5.36
N ARG A 142 7.79 13.12 5.13
CA ARG A 142 7.34 13.51 3.79
C ARG A 142 8.39 14.34 3.04
N SER A 143 9.07 15.25 3.73
CA SER A 143 10.15 16.05 3.14
C SER A 143 11.34 15.18 2.79
N LEU A 144 11.77 14.33 3.72
CA LEU A 144 12.86 13.38 3.51
C LEU A 144 12.58 12.41 2.34
N ALA A 145 11.33 11.98 2.18
CA ALA A 145 10.91 11.14 1.05
C ALA A 145 11.08 11.85 -0.30
N LYS A 146 10.86 13.16 -0.37
CA LYS A 146 11.11 13.96 -1.57
C LYS A 146 12.60 14.11 -1.88
N GLU A 147 13.43 14.28 -0.86
CA GLU A 147 14.89 14.40 -1.02
C GLU A 147 15.53 13.08 -1.47
N LEU A 148 15.07 11.94 -0.95
CA LEU A 148 15.65 10.63 -1.22
C LEU A 148 14.99 9.91 -2.42
N GLY A 149 13.78 10.29 -2.81
CA GLY A 149 13.03 9.70 -3.92
C GLY A 149 13.79 9.61 -5.24
N PRO A 150 14.58 10.64 -5.66
CA PRO A 150 15.40 10.57 -6.88
C PRO A 150 16.44 9.44 -6.88
N ARG A 151 16.79 8.91 -5.70
CA ARG A 151 17.67 7.73 -5.55
C ARG A 151 16.90 6.40 -5.51
N GLY A 152 15.58 6.43 -5.72
CA GLY A 152 14.71 5.26 -5.61
C GLY A 152 14.44 4.82 -4.16
N ALA A 153 14.90 5.59 -3.18
CA ALA A 153 14.67 5.28 -1.77
C ALA A 153 13.23 5.62 -1.35
N THR A 154 12.70 4.89 -0.38
CA THR A 154 11.39 5.15 0.23
C THR A 154 11.55 5.57 1.68
N VAL A 155 10.70 6.48 2.13
CA VAL A 155 10.63 6.93 3.53
C VAL A 155 9.19 6.84 3.98
N ASN A 156 8.93 6.07 5.04
CA ASN A 156 7.59 5.90 5.58
C ASN A 156 7.60 6.07 7.10
N LEU A 157 6.44 6.31 7.66
CA LEU A 157 6.21 6.51 9.08
C LEU A 157 5.24 5.45 9.60
N ALA A 158 5.57 4.82 10.72
CA ALA A 158 4.63 4.02 11.50
C ALA A 158 4.37 4.73 12.83
N TYR A 159 3.18 5.27 13.00
CA TYR A 159 2.69 5.64 14.31
C TYR A 159 2.37 4.36 15.08
N VAL A 160 2.86 4.22 16.30
CA VAL A 160 2.63 3.03 17.11
C VAL A 160 2.04 3.40 18.47
N ALA A 161 0.92 2.77 18.81
CA ALA A 161 0.38 2.81 20.16
C ALA A 161 1.35 2.07 21.12
N LYS A 162 1.48 2.57 22.34
CA LYS A 162 2.44 2.00 23.29
C LYS A 162 2.20 0.51 23.60
N ASP A 163 0.94 0.10 23.59
CA ASP A 163 0.51 -1.29 23.80
C ASP A 163 0.53 -2.14 22.52
N ALA A 164 0.93 -1.57 21.37
CA ALA A 164 0.98 -2.24 20.07
C ALA A 164 2.41 -2.42 19.52
N VAL A 165 3.45 -2.18 20.31
CA VAL A 165 4.84 -2.28 19.88
C VAL A 165 5.18 -3.70 19.38
N ASP A 166 4.58 -4.73 19.94
CA ASP A 166 4.75 -6.12 19.50
C ASP A 166 4.19 -6.39 18.10
N ARG A 167 3.33 -5.51 17.57
CA ARG A 167 2.73 -5.62 16.23
C ARG A 167 3.56 -4.94 15.13
N LEU A 168 4.71 -4.37 15.46
CA LEU A 168 5.56 -3.65 14.49
C LEU A 168 6.22 -4.56 13.46
N ALA A 169 6.38 -5.86 13.74
CA ALA A 169 7.15 -6.77 12.87
C ALA A 169 6.68 -6.71 11.41
N GLY A 170 5.37 -6.82 11.15
CA GLY A 170 4.86 -6.78 9.80
C GLY A 170 5.12 -5.45 9.09
N ALA A 171 4.96 -4.34 9.78
CA ALA A 171 5.25 -3.00 9.23
C ALA A 171 6.76 -2.86 8.92
N VAL A 172 7.64 -3.29 9.82
CA VAL A 172 9.10 -3.27 9.58
C VAL A 172 9.47 -4.14 8.38
N HIS A 173 8.97 -5.37 8.31
CA HIS A 173 9.25 -6.28 7.20
C HIS A 173 8.79 -5.69 5.86
N PHE A 174 7.60 -5.08 5.81
CA PHE A 174 7.08 -4.49 4.59
C PHE A 174 7.81 -3.20 4.23
N PHE A 175 7.87 -2.22 5.14
CA PHE A 175 8.42 -0.90 4.83
C PHE A 175 9.95 -0.89 4.69
N CYS A 176 10.67 -1.82 5.31
CA CYS A 176 12.10 -2.01 5.14
C CYS A 176 12.45 -3.05 4.06
N GLY A 177 11.47 -3.81 3.60
CA GLY A 177 11.65 -4.84 2.57
C GLY A 177 11.63 -4.31 1.14
N VAL A 178 11.96 -5.20 0.20
CA VAL A 178 11.95 -4.90 -1.24
C VAL A 178 10.54 -4.71 -1.80
N GLN A 179 9.50 -5.12 -1.08
CA GLN A 179 8.10 -4.99 -1.45
C GLN A 179 7.65 -3.53 -1.46
N THR A 180 8.20 -2.69 -0.59
CA THR A 180 7.89 -1.25 -0.53
C THR A 180 8.65 -0.50 -1.61
N THR A 181 8.14 -0.54 -2.84
CA THR A 181 8.80 0.09 -4.00
C THR A 181 8.23 1.47 -4.34
N TYR A 182 6.91 1.59 -4.34
CA TYR A 182 6.20 2.80 -4.77
C TYR A 182 5.34 3.41 -3.65
N VAL A 183 5.48 2.88 -2.43
CA VAL A 183 4.89 3.42 -1.19
C VAL A 183 5.96 4.24 -0.49
N THR A 184 5.83 5.56 -0.50
CA THR A 184 6.76 6.50 0.14
C THR A 184 6.03 7.77 0.57
N GLY A 185 6.49 8.41 1.64
CA GLY A 185 5.84 9.55 2.26
C GLY A 185 4.50 9.20 2.92
N GLN A 186 4.30 7.92 3.30
CA GLN A 186 3.07 7.45 3.91
C GLN A 186 3.24 7.26 5.42
N ALA A 187 2.15 7.53 6.13
CA ALA A 187 2.01 7.19 7.54
C ALA A 187 0.99 6.07 7.69
N VAL A 188 1.28 5.09 8.56
CA VAL A 188 0.36 4.03 8.97
C VAL A 188 0.21 4.05 10.48
N HIS A 189 -0.93 3.57 10.99
CA HIS A 189 -1.25 3.54 12.41
C HIS A 189 -1.26 2.09 12.91
N VAL A 190 -0.29 1.75 13.75
CA VAL A 190 -0.16 0.42 14.37
C VAL A 190 -0.78 0.48 15.76
N THR A 191 -1.91 -0.18 15.94
CA THR A 191 -2.70 -0.17 17.18
C THR A 191 -3.03 -1.59 17.66
N SER A 192 -3.46 -1.72 18.90
CA SER A 192 -3.95 -2.97 19.48
C SER A 192 -5.47 -3.19 19.32
N ARG A 193 -6.18 -2.27 18.64
CA ARG A 193 -7.65 -2.26 18.55
C ARG A 193 -8.25 -3.54 17.98
N VAL A 194 -7.61 -4.13 16.97
CA VAL A 194 -8.04 -5.39 16.38
C VAL A 194 -7.49 -6.55 17.21
N ALA A 195 -8.27 -7.61 17.44
CA ALA A 195 -7.79 -8.81 18.12
C ALA A 195 -6.57 -9.40 17.38
N ALA A 196 -5.49 -9.70 18.13
CA ALA A 196 -4.28 -10.23 17.53
C ALA A 196 -4.48 -11.68 17.10
N PRO A 197 -4.02 -12.08 15.90
CA PRO A 197 -3.96 -13.49 15.52
C PRO A 197 -2.89 -14.24 16.34
N VAL A 198 -2.95 -15.55 16.32
CA VAL A 198 -2.00 -16.42 17.06
C VAL A 198 -0.54 -16.19 16.61
N SER A 199 -0.33 -15.82 15.35
CA SER A 199 1.01 -15.57 14.79
C SER A 199 1.01 -14.35 13.89
N LEU A 200 2.06 -13.53 13.98
CA LEU A 200 2.29 -12.35 13.16
C LEU A 200 3.26 -12.60 11.99
N VAL A 201 3.64 -13.85 11.75
CA VAL A 201 4.55 -14.23 10.66
C VAL A 201 3.90 -13.92 9.31
N GLN A 202 4.70 -13.46 8.35
CA GLN A 202 4.23 -13.19 6.98
C GLN A 202 4.50 -14.35 6.03
N HIS A 203 5.69 -14.97 6.12
CA HIS A 203 6.07 -16.09 5.27
C HIS A 203 5.12 -17.27 5.45
N GLY A 204 4.54 -17.75 4.36
CA GLY A 204 3.60 -18.88 4.35
C GLY A 204 2.25 -18.64 5.06
N ALA A 205 2.02 -17.46 5.63
CA ALA A 205 0.82 -17.16 6.43
C ALA A 205 -0.49 -17.15 5.64
N LEU A 206 -0.40 -16.94 4.34
CA LEU A 206 -1.56 -16.90 3.45
C LEU A 206 -1.85 -18.24 2.77
N LYS A 207 -1.00 -19.26 2.98
CA LYS A 207 -1.18 -20.59 2.41
C LYS A 207 -2.57 -21.16 2.77
N ALA A 208 -3.25 -21.70 1.77
CA ALA A 208 -4.59 -22.28 1.87
C ALA A 208 -5.70 -21.32 2.34
N LYS A 209 -5.46 -20.01 2.37
CA LYS A 209 -6.51 -19.00 2.53
C LYS A 209 -7.29 -18.86 1.22
N VAL A 210 -8.56 -18.47 1.32
CA VAL A 210 -9.43 -18.19 0.18
C VAL A 210 -9.55 -16.68 0.03
N ALA A 211 -9.23 -16.17 -1.17
CA ALA A 211 -9.35 -14.75 -1.50
C ALA A 211 -10.30 -14.54 -2.68
N LEU A 212 -11.05 -13.45 -2.65
CA LEU A 212 -11.84 -12.96 -3.76
C LEU A 212 -11.30 -11.60 -4.20
N VAL A 213 -11.08 -11.43 -5.51
CA VAL A 213 -10.62 -10.18 -6.12
C VAL A 213 -11.59 -9.79 -7.23
N THR A 214 -12.25 -8.63 -7.10
CA THR A 214 -13.13 -8.11 -8.15
C THR A 214 -12.35 -7.31 -9.19
N GLY A 215 -12.76 -7.32 -10.47
CA GLY A 215 -12.08 -6.63 -11.56
C GLY A 215 -10.69 -7.22 -11.84
N SER A 216 -10.58 -8.56 -11.83
CA SER A 216 -9.30 -9.28 -11.84
C SER A 216 -8.83 -9.77 -13.21
N ALA A 217 -9.57 -9.48 -14.30
CA ALA A 217 -9.16 -9.86 -15.64
C ALA A 217 -7.90 -9.13 -16.13
N ARG A 218 -7.65 -7.90 -15.64
CA ARG A 218 -6.54 -7.03 -16.09
C ARG A 218 -6.07 -6.05 -15.02
N GLY A 219 -4.98 -5.34 -15.32
CA GLY A 219 -4.50 -4.19 -14.51
C GLY A 219 -4.11 -4.57 -13.09
N ILE A 220 -4.54 -3.74 -12.13
CA ILE A 220 -4.23 -3.90 -10.70
C ILE A 220 -4.87 -5.18 -10.15
N GLY A 221 -6.13 -5.46 -10.50
CA GLY A 221 -6.82 -6.66 -10.01
C GLY A 221 -6.14 -7.95 -10.44
N ARG A 222 -5.70 -8.05 -11.72
CA ARG A 222 -4.88 -9.17 -12.19
C ARG A 222 -3.58 -9.30 -11.43
N ALA A 223 -2.84 -8.20 -11.27
CA ALA A 223 -1.57 -8.21 -10.54
C ALA A 223 -1.76 -8.61 -9.07
N THR A 224 -2.86 -8.19 -8.44
CA THR A 224 -3.22 -8.59 -7.07
C THR A 224 -3.53 -10.08 -6.99
N ALA A 225 -4.33 -10.61 -7.91
CA ALA A 225 -4.62 -12.04 -7.97
C ALA A 225 -3.33 -12.86 -8.17
N GLN A 226 -2.46 -12.44 -9.09
CA GLN A 226 -1.15 -13.06 -9.32
C GLN A 226 -0.27 -13.03 -8.06
N ARG A 227 -0.22 -11.91 -7.36
CA ARG A 227 0.61 -11.75 -6.16
C ARG A 227 0.10 -12.58 -4.99
N LEU A 228 -1.22 -12.63 -4.77
CA LEU A 228 -1.84 -13.53 -3.77
C LEU A 228 -1.61 -15.00 -4.09
N ALA A 229 -1.72 -15.41 -5.36
CA ALA A 229 -1.44 -16.77 -5.78
C ALA A 229 0.02 -17.20 -5.50
N GLN A 230 1.00 -16.27 -5.60
CA GLN A 230 2.39 -16.52 -5.23
C GLN A 230 2.55 -16.84 -3.72
N GLU A 231 1.62 -16.39 -2.88
CA GLU A 231 1.56 -16.75 -1.45
C GLU A 231 0.75 -18.03 -1.19
N ALA A 232 0.48 -18.81 -2.23
CA ALA A 232 -0.33 -20.04 -2.17
C ALA A 232 -1.77 -19.84 -1.68
N VAL A 233 -2.34 -18.68 -1.98
CA VAL A 233 -3.76 -18.35 -1.75
C VAL A 233 -4.61 -19.00 -2.86
N GLN A 234 -5.74 -19.57 -2.50
CA GLN A 234 -6.77 -19.96 -3.45
C GLN A 234 -7.56 -18.73 -3.87
N VAL A 235 -7.33 -18.24 -5.08
CA VAL A 235 -7.94 -16.99 -5.55
C VAL A 235 -9.20 -17.22 -6.38
N ILE A 236 -10.28 -16.54 -6.04
CA ILE A 236 -11.49 -16.41 -6.86
C ILE A 236 -11.36 -15.08 -7.63
N CYS A 237 -11.24 -15.16 -8.92
CA CYS A 237 -11.12 -14.01 -9.82
C CYS A 237 -12.51 -13.66 -10.38
N VAL A 238 -13.03 -12.47 -10.03
CA VAL A 238 -14.34 -11.99 -10.48
C VAL A 238 -14.18 -10.89 -11.51
N ASP A 239 -14.88 -10.99 -12.63
CA ASP A 239 -15.00 -9.91 -13.61
C ASP A 239 -16.30 -10.08 -14.43
N VAL A 240 -16.66 -9.05 -15.18
CA VAL A 240 -17.87 -9.06 -16.02
C VAL A 240 -17.79 -10.08 -17.17
N PRO A 241 -18.92 -10.63 -17.66
CA PRO A 241 -18.94 -11.59 -18.77
C PRO A 241 -18.17 -11.12 -20.01
N ALA A 242 -18.19 -9.81 -20.30
CA ALA A 242 -17.46 -9.23 -21.42
C ALA A 242 -15.91 -9.37 -21.31
N ALA A 243 -15.39 -9.63 -20.11
CA ALA A 243 -13.96 -9.86 -19.88
C ALA A 243 -13.57 -11.34 -19.81
N SER A 244 -14.48 -12.26 -20.21
CA SER A 244 -14.36 -13.72 -20.05
C SER A 244 -13.01 -14.27 -20.52
N GLU A 245 -12.57 -13.97 -21.74
CA GLU A 245 -11.32 -14.47 -22.29
C GLU A 245 -10.10 -14.06 -21.45
N ALA A 246 -10.04 -12.77 -21.06
CA ALA A 246 -8.93 -12.24 -20.25
C ALA A 246 -8.94 -12.82 -18.85
N LEU A 247 -10.13 -12.99 -18.24
CA LEU A 247 -10.28 -13.60 -16.92
C LEU A 247 -9.82 -15.06 -16.92
N HIS A 248 -10.29 -15.87 -17.87
CA HIS A 248 -9.89 -17.27 -18.00
C HIS A 248 -8.38 -17.43 -18.25
N ARG A 249 -7.78 -16.53 -19.06
CA ARG A 249 -6.32 -16.51 -19.26
C ARG A 249 -5.59 -16.25 -17.94
N THR A 250 -5.99 -15.23 -17.21
CA THR A 250 -5.42 -14.91 -15.89
C THR A 250 -5.55 -16.10 -14.93
N CYS A 251 -6.74 -16.71 -14.85
CA CYS A 251 -6.98 -17.84 -13.96
C CYS A 251 -6.13 -19.07 -14.31
N ARG A 252 -5.98 -19.39 -15.60
CA ARG A 252 -5.10 -20.50 -16.04
C ARG A 252 -3.63 -20.26 -15.68
N GLU A 253 -3.16 -19.02 -15.78
CA GLU A 253 -1.76 -18.68 -15.46
C GLU A 253 -1.43 -18.91 -13.97
N ILE A 254 -2.38 -18.71 -13.09
CA ILE A 254 -2.14 -18.72 -11.62
C ILE A 254 -2.89 -19.82 -10.86
N GLY A 255 -3.60 -20.70 -11.54
CA GLY A 255 -4.41 -21.75 -10.91
C GLY A 255 -5.61 -21.19 -10.12
N ALA A 256 -6.14 -20.02 -10.51
CA ALA A 256 -7.27 -19.38 -9.85
C ALA A 256 -8.61 -19.86 -10.44
N ILE A 257 -9.70 -19.54 -9.74
CA ILE A 257 -11.05 -19.89 -10.12
C ILE A 257 -11.74 -18.67 -10.74
N PRO A 258 -12.19 -18.74 -12.01
CA PRO A 258 -12.92 -17.66 -12.62
C PRO A 258 -14.39 -17.67 -12.18
N LEU A 259 -14.92 -16.46 -11.90
CA LEU A 259 -16.33 -16.23 -11.72
C LEU A 259 -16.75 -15.03 -12.58
N LEU A 260 -17.53 -15.29 -13.62
CA LEU A 260 -18.10 -14.28 -14.50
C LEU A 260 -19.36 -13.72 -13.85
N LEU A 261 -19.26 -12.52 -13.30
CA LEU A 261 -20.35 -11.84 -12.60
C LEU A 261 -20.25 -10.33 -12.76
N ASP A 262 -21.33 -9.70 -13.22
CA ASP A 262 -21.51 -8.27 -13.09
C ASP A 262 -21.96 -7.97 -11.67
N ILE A 263 -21.10 -7.32 -10.87
CA ILE A 263 -21.36 -7.05 -9.46
C ILE A 263 -22.51 -6.07 -9.23
N THR A 264 -22.98 -5.37 -10.27
CA THR A 264 -24.15 -4.48 -10.23
C THR A 264 -25.44 -5.19 -10.66
N GLY A 265 -25.33 -6.41 -11.16
CA GLY A 265 -26.47 -7.19 -11.60
C GLY A 265 -27.46 -7.51 -10.47
N PRO A 266 -28.74 -7.68 -10.80
CA PRO A 266 -29.75 -8.08 -9.82
C PRO A 266 -29.35 -9.34 -9.07
N GLY A 267 -29.31 -9.28 -7.73
CA GLY A 267 -28.95 -10.42 -6.88
C GLY A 267 -27.47 -10.82 -6.91
N ALA A 268 -26.58 -10.05 -7.55
CA ALA A 268 -25.15 -10.35 -7.63
C ALA A 268 -24.47 -10.58 -6.26
N PRO A 269 -24.72 -9.78 -5.20
CA PRO A 269 -24.17 -10.04 -3.88
C PRO A 269 -24.57 -11.43 -3.34
N ARG A 270 -25.80 -11.86 -3.59
CA ARG A 270 -26.29 -13.17 -3.17
C ARG A 270 -25.65 -14.29 -3.96
N GLN A 271 -25.60 -14.18 -5.27
CA GLN A 271 -24.96 -15.16 -6.16
C GLN A 271 -23.48 -15.36 -5.76
N LEU A 272 -22.78 -14.27 -5.41
CA LEU A 272 -21.40 -14.30 -4.94
C LEU A 272 -21.28 -15.05 -3.61
N ALA A 273 -22.17 -14.74 -2.67
CA ALA A 273 -22.24 -15.37 -1.37
C ALA A 273 -22.48 -16.89 -1.47
N ASP A 274 -23.47 -17.29 -2.26
CA ASP A 274 -23.83 -18.69 -2.48
C ASP A 274 -22.67 -19.45 -3.15
N PHE A 275 -22.02 -18.87 -4.16
CA PHE A 275 -20.83 -19.46 -4.79
C PHE A 275 -19.70 -19.72 -3.81
N ILE A 276 -19.39 -18.75 -2.92
CA ILE A 276 -18.34 -18.90 -1.90
C ILE A 276 -18.73 -19.97 -0.89
N LYS A 277 -19.97 -19.96 -0.43
CA LYS A 277 -20.49 -20.87 0.58
C LYS A 277 -20.47 -22.32 0.11
N GLU A 278 -20.92 -22.57 -1.12
CA GLU A 278 -20.97 -23.91 -1.70
C GLU A 278 -19.59 -24.50 -1.96
N ARG A 279 -18.64 -23.69 -2.43
CA ARG A 279 -17.32 -24.19 -2.85
C ARG A 279 -16.25 -24.16 -1.76
N PHE A 280 -16.32 -23.19 -0.84
CA PHE A 280 -15.25 -22.90 0.12
C PHE A 280 -15.76 -22.80 1.56
N GLY A 281 -17.05 -22.61 1.73
CA GLY A 281 -17.70 -22.40 3.03
C GLY A 281 -17.34 -21.08 3.71
N ARG A 282 -16.22 -20.44 3.32
CA ARG A 282 -15.68 -19.23 3.97
C ARG A 282 -14.84 -18.38 3.00
N LEU A 283 -14.66 -17.11 3.37
CA LEU A 283 -13.74 -16.19 2.72
C LEU A 283 -12.81 -15.57 3.76
N ASN A 284 -11.50 -15.59 3.49
CA ASN A 284 -10.48 -15.00 4.36
C ASN A 284 -10.05 -13.61 3.89
N ILE A 285 -10.08 -13.37 2.57
CA ILE A 285 -9.58 -12.13 1.97
C ILE A 285 -10.60 -11.65 0.94
N LEU A 286 -10.97 -10.37 1.04
CA LEU A 286 -11.84 -9.70 0.08
C LEU A 286 -11.13 -8.46 -0.45
N VAL A 287 -10.94 -8.39 -1.77
CA VAL A 287 -10.34 -7.23 -2.43
C VAL A 287 -11.35 -6.61 -3.39
N HIS A 288 -11.87 -5.47 -3.02
CA HIS A 288 -12.72 -4.65 -3.88
C HIS A 288 -11.86 -3.79 -4.79
N ASN A 289 -11.57 -4.32 -5.99
CA ASN A 289 -10.76 -3.64 -6.98
C ASN A 289 -11.57 -3.21 -8.21
N ALA A 290 -12.70 -3.82 -8.51
CA ALA A 290 -13.55 -3.41 -9.62
C ALA A 290 -13.92 -1.93 -9.53
N GLY A 291 -13.89 -1.27 -10.67
CA GLY A 291 -14.24 0.14 -10.76
C GLY A 291 -14.04 0.69 -12.16
N ILE A 292 -14.76 1.74 -12.47
CA ILE A 292 -14.73 2.44 -13.75
C ILE A 292 -14.55 3.94 -13.55
N THR A 293 -14.11 4.61 -14.61
CA THR A 293 -14.16 6.08 -14.73
C THR A 293 -15.08 6.47 -15.89
N ARG A 294 -15.69 7.66 -15.80
CA ARG A 294 -16.45 8.32 -16.86
C ARG A 294 -16.12 9.81 -16.80
N ASP A 295 -14.93 10.15 -17.30
CA ASP A 295 -14.32 11.45 -17.11
C ASP A 295 -14.98 12.52 -17.99
N LYS A 296 -15.68 13.46 -17.36
CA LYS A 296 -16.26 14.66 -17.93
C LYS A 296 -16.39 15.73 -16.85
N THR A 297 -16.32 17.01 -17.21
CA THR A 297 -16.71 18.08 -16.30
C THR A 297 -18.17 17.90 -15.88
N LEU A 298 -18.52 18.25 -14.66
CA LEU A 298 -19.88 18.06 -14.13
C LEU A 298 -20.96 18.65 -15.04
N ALA A 299 -20.68 19.83 -15.61
CA ALA A 299 -21.61 20.49 -16.54
C ALA A 299 -21.88 19.71 -17.85
N ASN A 300 -20.95 18.83 -18.24
CA ASN A 300 -21.04 18.03 -19.48
C ASN A 300 -21.22 16.54 -19.21
N MET A 301 -21.39 16.15 -17.94
CA MET A 301 -21.55 14.75 -17.54
C MET A 301 -23.01 14.31 -17.76
N GLN A 302 -23.19 13.16 -18.37
CA GLN A 302 -24.52 12.56 -18.51
C GLN A 302 -24.90 11.84 -17.23
N GLU A 303 -26.18 11.89 -16.85
CA GLU A 303 -26.75 11.23 -15.68
C GLU A 303 -26.38 9.73 -15.63
N GLN A 304 -26.54 9.02 -16.74
CA GLN A 304 -26.16 7.62 -16.83
C GLN A 304 -24.67 7.36 -16.51
N SER A 305 -23.77 8.28 -16.88
CA SER A 305 -22.34 8.16 -16.57
C SER A 305 -22.06 8.38 -15.10
N TRP A 306 -22.84 9.24 -14.44
CA TRP A 306 -22.79 9.45 -13.02
C TRP A 306 -23.24 8.18 -12.26
N ASP A 307 -24.43 7.69 -12.57
CA ASP A 307 -25.04 6.53 -11.92
C ASP A 307 -24.17 5.27 -12.06
N GLN A 308 -23.69 4.98 -13.27
CA GLN A 308 -22.78 3.83 -13.48
C GLN A 308 -21.55 3.86 -12.59
N VAL A 309 -20.94 5.03 -12.40
CA VAL A 309 -19.75 5.16 -11.55
C VAL A 309 -20.11 4.96 -10.09
N VAL A 310 -21.21 5.51 -9.61
CA VAL A 310 -21.69 5.34 -8.24
C VAL A 310 -22.03 3.88 -7.96
N ASP A 311 -22.77 3.25 -8.88
CA ASP A 311 -23.23 1.88 -8.68
C ASP A 311 -22.07 0.88 -8.65
N ILE A 312 -21.15 0.95 -9.61
CA ILE A 312 -20.06 -0.01 -9.69
C ILE A 312 -19.01 0.24 -8.60
N ASN A 313 -18.64 1.52 -8.38
CA ASN A 313 -17.51 1.83 -7.51
C ASN A 313 -17.88 1.85 -6.02
N LEU A 314 -19.17 1.98 -5.68
CA LEU A 314 -19.60 2.19 -4.31
C LEU A 314 -20.80 1.30 -3.92
N SER A 315 -21.95 1.41 -4.59
CA SER A 315 -23.18 0.71 -4.18
C SER A 315 -23.00 -0.81 -4.19
N ALA A 316 -22.43 -1.37 -5.24
CA ALA A 316 -22.16 -2.80 -5.36
C ALA A 316 -21.17 -3.30 -4.31
N VAL A 317 -20.15 -2.50 -3.99
CA VAL A 317 -19.16 -2.82 -2.94
C VAL A 317 -19.83 -2.96 -1.59
N MET A 318 -20.64 -1.97 -1.19
CA MET A 318 -21.34 -1.97 0.09
C MET A 318 -22.39 -3.11 0.18
N ALA A 319 -23.09 -3.39 -0.91
CA ALA A 319 -24.07 -4.48 -0.97
C ALA A 319 -23.41 -5.87 -0.81
N ILE A 320 -22.24 -6.08 -1.43
CA ILE A 320 -21.46 -7.32 -1.27
C ILE A 320 -21.03 -7.48 0.19
N ASP A 321 -20.46 -6.44 0.80
CA ASP A 321 -20.02 -6.48 2.20
C ASP A 321 -21.18 -6.81 3.14
N GLN A 322 -22.32 -6.15 2.95
CA GLN A 322 -23.51 -6.35 3.77
C GLN A 322 -23.94 -7.82 3.78
N VAL A 323 -23.99 -8.46 2.61
CA VAL A 323 -24.40 -9.88 2.50
C VAL A 323 -23.36 -10.80 3.10
N LEU A 324 -22.05 -10.60 2.77
CA LEU A 324 -20.98 -11.47 3.24
C LEU A 324 -20.77 -11.39 4.76
N LEU A 325 -20.99 -10.23 5.36
CA LEU A 325 -20.93 -10.02 6.82
C LEU A 325 -22.16 -10.62 7.51
N ALA A 326 -23.37 -10.34 7.01
CA ALA A 326 -24.62 -10.83 7.60
C ALA A 326 -24.70 -12.36 7.63
N GLU A 327 -24.16 -13.03 6.59
CA GLU A 327 -24.16 -14.48 6.49
C GLU A 327 -22.92 -15.18 7.07
N ASN A 328 -22.05 -14.44 7.77
CA ASN A 328 -20.80 -14.94 8.33
C ASN A 328 -19.90 -15.67 7.33
N ILE A 329 -19.94 -15.29 6.06
CA ILE A 329 -19.04 -15.78 5.01
C ILE A 329 -17.65 -15.21 5.20
N LEU A 330 -17.56 -13.93 5.59
CA LEU A 330 -16.33 -13.32 6.09
C LEU A 330 -16.07 -13.84 7.50
N ARG A 331 -15.07 -14.69 7.63
CA ARG A 331 -14.66 -15.30 8.90
C ARG A 331 -13.96 -14.28 9.80
N ASP A 332 -13.85 -14.63 11.06
CA ASP A 332 -12.98 -13.90 11.98
C ASP A 332 -11.55 -13.88 11.45
N GLU A 333 -10.85 -12.83 11.74
CA GLU A 333 -9.52 -12.52 11.19
C GLU A 333 -9.48 -12.29 9.65
N ALA A 334 -10.62 -12.07 9.00
CA ALA A 334 -10.63 -11.74 7.57
C ALA A 334 -9.91 -10.40 7.28
N ARG A 335 -9.49 -10.23 6.04
CA ARG A 335 -8.81 -9.03 5.54
C ARG A 335 -9.59 -8.45 4.38
N LEU A 336 -10.00 -7.19 4.51
CA LEU A 336 -10.77 -6.47 3.51
C LEU A 336 -9.93 -5.31 2.99
N VAL A 337 -9.74 -5.23 1.68
CA VAL A 337 -8.96 -4.17 1.04
C VAL A 337 -9.75 -3.53 -0.09
N TYR A 338 -9.83 -2.21 -0.06
CA TYR A 338 -10.61 -1.41 -1.00
C TYR A 338 -9.70 -0.57 -1.87
N LEU A 339 -9.86 -0.65 -3.19
CA LEU A 339 -9.13 0.21 -4.11
C LEU A 339 -9.83 1.57 -4.21
N SER A 340 -9.32 2.52 -3.45
CA SER A 340 -9.61 3.94 -3.59
C SER A 340 -8.77 4.56 -4.73
N SER A 341 -8.39 5.81 -4.64
CA SER A 341 -7.54 6.53 -5.59
C SER A 341 -7.01 7.81 -4.95
N ILE A 342 -5.87 8.31 -5.44
CA ILE A 342 -5.44 9.68 -5.09
C ILE A 342 -6.49 10.72 -5.50
N SER A 343 -7.31 10.45 -6.52
CA SER A 343 -8.43 11.32 -6.90
C SER A 343 -9.49 11.45 -5.80
N GLY A 344 -9.68 10.42 -4.96
CA GLY A 344 -10.56 10.48 -3.80
C GLY A 344 -9.99 11.32 -2.65
N ILE A 345 -8.67 11.53 -2.62
CA ILE A 345 -7.99 12.31 -1.57
C ILE A 345 -7.89 13.79 -1.96
N SER A 346 -7.52 14.06 -3.22
CA SER A 346 -7.20 15.42 -3.67
C SER A 346 -8.18 16.02 -4.67
N GLY A 347 -9.16 15.23 -5.14
CA GLY A 347 -9.94 15.57 -6.31
C GLY A 347 -9.13 15.44 -7.61
N ASN A 348 -9.83 15.42 -8.73
CA ASN A 348 -9.21 15.50 -10.05
C ASN A 348 -10.19 16.16 -11.05
N PHE A 349 -9.68 17.01 -11.93
CA PHE A 349 -10.48 17.70 -12.92
C PHE A 349 -11.22 16.69 -13.82
N GLY A 350 -12.54 16.89 -14.01
CA GLY A 350 -13.37 16.03 -14.83
C GLY A 350 -13.74 14.67 -14.19
N GLN A 351 -13.47 14.48 -12.90
CA GLN A 351 -13.71 13.20 -12.18
C GLN A 351 -14.60 13.38 -10.94
N THR A 352 -15.57 14.27 -10.96
CA THR A 352 -16.40 14.54 -9.78
C THR A 352 -17.13 13.30 -9.26
N ASN A 353 -17.71 12.47 -10.13
CA ASN A 353 -18.34 11.19 -9.80
C ASN A 353 -17.32 10.17 -9.26
N TYR A 354 -16.20 9.99 -9.97
CA TYR A 354 -15.15 9.04 -9.58
C TYR A 354 -14.50 9.42 -8.27
N ALA A 355 -14.09 10.69 -8.12
CA ALA A 355 -13.48 11.20 -6.89
C ALA A 355 -14.41 11.04 -5.68
N LEU A 356 -15.73 11.33 -5.86
CA LEU A 356 -16.75 11.12 -4.84
C LEU A 356 -16.77 9.65 -4.37
N THR A 357 -16.86 8.69 -5.31
CA THR A 357 -16.93 7.26 -4.94
C THR A 357 -15.66 6.77 -4.24
N LYS A 358 -14.49 7.26 -4.69
CA LYS A 358 -13.20 6.86 -4.11
C LYS A 358 -12.94 7.50 -2.75
N ALA A 359 -13.44 8.71 -2.50
CA ALA A 359 -13.46 9.33 -1.18
C ALA A 359 -14.45 8.63 -0.24
N ALA A 360 -15.64 8.25 -0.74
CA ALA A 360 -16.63 7.52 0.05
C ALA A 360 -16.09 6.18 0.56
N LEU A 361 -15.30 5.45 -0.23
CA LEU A 361 -14.62 4.23 0.23
C LEU A 361 -13.66 4.49 1.38
N ILE A 362 -12.95 5.63 1.41
CA ILE A 362 -12.07 6.02 2.51
C ILE A 362 -12.90 6.20 3.80
N GLY A 363 -14.00 6.95 3.71
CA GLY A 363 -14.92 7.15 4.83
C GLY A 363 -15.56 5.84 5.32
N TYR A 364 -15.97 4.98 4.39
CA TYR A 364 -16.54 3.67 4.70
C TYR A 364 -15.56 2.78 5.46
N VAL A 365 -14.31 2.68 4.99
CA VAL A 365 -13.24 1.93 5.66
C VAL A 365 -12.99 2.45 7.07
N ALA A 366 -12.86 3.76 7.25
CA ALA A 366 -12.63 4.36 8.56
C ALA A 366 -13.79 4.10 9.53
N ALA A 367 -15.04 4.14 9.05
CA ALA A 367 -16.24 3.89 9.86
C ALA A 367 -16.45 2.41 10.21
N GLN A 368 -16.11 1.50 9.29
CA GLN A 368 -16.27 0.05 9.50
C GLN A 368 -15.17 -0.56 10.38
N ALA A 369 -13.96 0.00 10.39
CA ALA A 369 -12.82 -0.58 11.09
C ALA A 369 -13.11 -0.84 12.60
N PRO A 370 -13.64 0.10 13.39
CA PRO A 370 -13.94 -0.16 14.79
C PRO A 370 -15.04 -1.22 14.99
N LEU A 371 -16.00 -1.33 14.07
CA LEU A 371 -17.12 -2.27 14.16
C LEU A 371 -16.66 -3.73 13.94
N LEU A 372 -15.61 -3.92 13.16
CA LEU A 372 -15.10 -5.23 12.79
C LEU A 372 -13.93 -5.69 13.70
N ALA A 373 -13.39 -4.80 14.51
CA ALA A 373 -12.16 -5.03 15.30
C ALA A 373 -12.27 -6.21 16.27
N ALA A 374 -13.42 -6.38 16.95
CA ALA A 374 -13.66 -7.47 17.91
C ALA A 374 -13.61 -8.86 17.24
N ARG A 375 -13.91 -8.95 15.93
CA ARG A 375 -13.81 -10.19 15.13
C ARG A 375 -12.41 -10.42 14.57
N GLY A 376 -11.41 -9.63 14.93
CA GLY A 376 -10.06 -9.71 14.37
C GLY A 376 -9.98 -9.32 12.89
N ILE A 377 -11.04 -8.73 12.31
CA ILE A 377 -11.12 -8.34 10.91
C ILE A 377 -10.43 -6.99 10.73
N CYS A 378 -9.43 -6.93 9.82
CA CYS A 378 -8.82 -5.68 9.40
C CYS A 378 -9.40 -5.22 8.07
N ILE A 379 -9.65 -3.92 7.97
CA ILE A 379 -10.20 -3.27 6.80
C ILE A 379 -9.36 -2.03 6.45
N ASN A 380 -8.88 -1.93 5.21
CA ASN A 380 -8.02 -0.82 4.78
C ASN A 380 -8.32 -0.39 3.35
N ALA A 381 -8.02 0.86 3.03
CA ALA A 381 -8.06 1.38 1.67
C ALA A 381 -6.65 1.54 1.10
N VAL A 382 -6.50 1.22 -0.17
CA VAL A 382 -5.29 1.51 -0.95
C VAL A 382 -5.66 2.56 -1.99
N ALA A 383 -4.87 3.65 -2.06
CA ALA A 383 -5.10 4.74 -3.00
C ALA A 383 -3.97 4.82 -4.03
N PRO A 384 -4.10 4.13 -5.19
CA PRO A 384 -3.10 4.21 -6.25
C PRO A 384 -3.03 5.62 -6.84
N GLY A 385 -1.80 6.05 -7.19
CA GLY A 385 -1.55 7.22 -7.99
C GLY A 385 -1.45 6.87 -9.48
N PHE A 386 -0.44 7.44 -10.16
CA PHE A 386 -0.18 7.10 -11.55
C PHE A 386 0.45 5.71 -11.66
N ILE A 387 -0.34 4.73 -12.10
CA ILE A 387 0.07 3.32 -12.29
C ILE A 387 -0.02 2.97 -13.77
N GLU A 388 1.04 2.38 -14.32
CA GLU A 388 1.15 1.94 -15.71
C GLU A 388 0.21 0.77 -16.01
N THR A 389 -0.98 1.08 -16.50
CA THR A 389 -2.03 0.12 -16.88
C THR A 389 -2.49 0.40 -18.29
N ALA A 390 -3.35 -0.46 -18.88
CA ALA A 390 -3.98 -0.20 -20.17
C ALA A 390 -4.71 1.15 -20.17
N MET A 391 -5.40 1.50 -19.08
CA MET A 391 -6.13 2.76 -18.94
C MET A 391 -5.21 3.99 -19.05
N THR A 392 -4.02 3.95 -18.42
CA THR A 392 -3.06 5.06 -18.50
C THR A 392 -2.30 5.10 -19.82
N GLN A 393 -2.27 3.98 -20.58
CA GLN A 393 -1.68 3.93 -21.92
C GLN A 393 -2.53 4.68 -22.96
N GLU A 394 -3.83 4.78 -22.76
CA GLU A 394 -4.77 5.53 -23.61
C GLU A 394 -4.65 7.06 -23.42
N MET A 395 -3.95 7.51 -22.37
CA MET A 395 -3.72 8.95 -22.14
C MET A 395 -2.78 9.55 -23.21
N PRO A 396 -2.97 10.83 -23.59
CA PRO A 396 -2.04 11.55 -24.43
C PRO A 396 -0.59 11.48 -23.88
N PHE A 397 0.39 11.37 -24.79
CA PHE A 397 1.80 11.17 -24.40
C PHE A 397 2.30 12.18 -23.36
N MET A 398 2.03 13.48 -23.55
CA MET A 398 2.47 14.54 -22.63
C MET A 398 1.83 14.38 -21.25
N ALA A 399 0.53 14.11 -21.17
CA ALA A 399 -0.17 13.92 -19.91
C ALA A 399 0.39 12.69 -19.15
N ARG A 400 0.72 11.62 -19.87
CA ARG A 400 1.32 10.42 -19.31
C ARG A 400 2.75 10.69 -18.77
N GLU A 401 3.59 11.41 -19.52
CA GLU A 401 4.94 11.76 -19.06
C GLU A 401 4.89 12.70 -17.85
N ILE A 402 3.97 13.65 -17.82
CA ILE A 402 3.74 14.50 -16.64
C ILE A 402 3.34 13.61 -15.44
N GLY A 403 2.35 12.72 -15.60
CA GLY A 403 1.93 11.80 -14.54
C GLY A 403 3.06 10.95 -13.98
N ARG A 404 3.96 10.48 -14.86
CA ARG A 404 5.17 9.74 -14.46
C ARG A 404 6.15 10.55 -13.61
N ARG A 405 6.29 11.84 -13.88
CA ARG A 405 7.36 12.68 -13.27
C ARG A 405 6.91 13.50 -12.06
N LEU A 406 5.60 13.64 -11.85
CA LEU A 406 5.04 14.42 -10.75
C LEU A 406 5.05 13.71 -9.39
N ASN A 407 5.99 12.81 -9.17
CA ASN A 407 6.18 12.13 -7.89
C ASN A 407 7.66 12.14 -7.46
N SER A 408 7.93 11.80 -6.22
CA SER A 408 9.28 11.86 -5.65
C SER A 408 10.27 10.91 -6.32
N VAL A 409 9.82 9.73 -6.77
CA VAL A 409 10.67 8.73 -7.44
C VAL A 409 10.81 8.95 -8.95
N LYS A 410 10.15 9.98 -9.51
CA LYS A 410 10.26 10.43 -10.90
C LYS A 410 9.93 9.37 -11.95
N GLN A 411 9.03 8.44 -11.66
CA GLN A 411 8.58 7.40 -12.58
C GLN A 411 7.17 6.92 -12.24
N GLY A 412 6.53 6.19 -13.16
CA GLY A 412 5.24 5.56 -12.94
C GLY A 412 5.33 4.31 -12.07
N GLY A 413 4.32 4.06 -11.26
CA GLY A 413 4.16 2.81 -10.53
C GLY A 413 3.70 1.69 -11.46
N GLN A 414 3.91 0.45 -11.04
CA GLN A 414 3.43 -0.73 -11.74
C GLN A 414 2.23 -1.34 -10.99
N PRO A 415 1.33 -2.06 -11.66
CA PRO A 415 0.24 -2.78 -11.01
C PRO A 415 0.73 -3.67 -9.85
N ARG A 416 1.92 -4.26 -9.99
CA ARG A 416 2.56 -5.06 -8.95
C ARG A 416 2.88 -4.25 -7.70
N ASP A 417 3.27 -2.99 -7.81
CA ASP A 417 3.58 -2.15 -6.65
C ASP A 417 2.33 -1.95 -5.77
N VAL A 418 1.15 -1.89 -6.38
CA VAL A 418 -0.14 -1.87 -5.68
C VAL A 418 -0.46 -3.23 -5.08
N ALA A 419 -0.25 -4.30 -5.85
CA ALA A 419 -0.50 -5.67 -5.41
C ALA A 419 0.36 -6.07 -4.20
N GLU A 420 1.60 -5.58 -4.08
CA GLU A 420 2.45 -5.82 -2.91
C GLU A 420 1.86 -5.22 -1.64
N LEU A 421 1.36 -3.97 -1.67
CA LEU A 421 0.70 -3.37 -0.52
C LEU A 421 -0.61 -4.09 -0.18
N VAL A 422 -1.44 -4.41 -1.18
CA VAL A 422 -2.68 -5.17 -0.96
C VAL A 422 -2.37 -6.51 -0.30
N THR A 423 -1.39 -7.24 -0.80
CA THR A 423 -1.00 -8.55 -0.23
C THR A 423 -0.47 -8.41 1.19
N PHE A 424 0.33 -7.38 1.48
CA PHE A 424 0.78 -7.08 2.85
C PHE A 424 -0.40 -6.88 3.80
N LEU A 425 -1.36 -6.04 3.41
CA LEU A 425 -2.55 -5.77 4.24
C LEU A 425 -3.43 -7.02 4.45
N CYS A 426 -3.27 -8.05 3.61
CA CYS A 426 -3.93 -9.35 3.77
C CYS A 426 -3.20 -10.28 4.74
N THR A 427 -1.95 -9.99 5.15
CA THR A 427 -1.18 -10.85 6.07
C THR A 427 -1.57 -10.65 7.54
N PRO A 428 -1.35 -11.65 8.40
CA PRO A 428 -1.47 -11.48 9.85
C PRO A 428 -0.55 -10.38 10.40
N GLY A 429 0.65 -10.19 9.80
CA GLY A 429 1.60 -9.15 10.18
C GLY A 429 1.07 -7.72 10.06
N ALA A 430 0.01 -7.50 9.29
CA ALA A 430 -0.67 -6.21 9.17
C ALA A 430 -1.80 -6.01 10.18
N CYS A 431 -2.01 -6.90 11.16
CA CYS A 431 -3.17 -6.86 12.07
C CYS A 431 -3.23 -5.57 12.94
N GLY A 432 -2.11 -4.89 13.12
CA GLY A 432 -2.08 -3.59 13.80
C GLY A 432 -2.65 -2.44 12.95
N ILE A 433 -2.79 -2.63 11.63
CA ILE A 433 -3.20 -1.59 10.67
C ILE A 433 -4.64 -1.88 10.24
N SER A 434 -5.57 -1.05 10.69
CA SER A 434 -6.99 -1.15 10.32
C SER A 434 -7.65 0.22 10.35
N GLY A 435 -8.40 0.55 9.30
CA GLY A 435 -9.01 1.86 9.10
C GLY A 435 -8.13 2.84 8.32
N ASP A 436 -6.94 2.43 7.91
CA ASP A 436 -6.00 3.29 7.19
C ASP A 436 -6.28 3.37 5.69
N THR A 437 -5.88 4.51 5.12
CA THR A 437 -5.80 4.73 3.68
C THR A 437 -4.36 4.97 3.27
N ILE A 438 -3.77 4.04 2.54
CA ILE A 438 -2.35 4.09 2.19
C ILE A 438 -2.19 4.30 0.68
N ARG A 439 -1.44 5.34 0.30
CA ARG A 439 -1.20 5.67 -1.11
C ARG A 439 -0.07 4.85 -1.69
N VAL A 440 -0.27 4.37 -2.92
CA VAL A 440 0.78 3.78 -3.77
C VAL A 440 0.99 4.73 -4.95
N CYS A 441 1.71 5.81 -4.72
CA CYS A 441 1.79 6.93 -5.67
C CYS A 441 3.20 7.49 -5.86
N GLY A 442 4.25 6.86 -5.28
CA GLY A 442 5.60 7.40 -5.31
C GLY A 442 5.72 8.77 -4.66
N GLN A 443 4.79 9.14 -3.79
CA GLN A 443 4.59 10.47 -3.22
C GLN A 443 4.38 11.54 -4.32
N GLY A 444 3.22 11.51 -4.96
CA GLY A 444 2.78 12.57 -5.87
C GLY A 444 2.74 13.94 -5.19
N LEU A 445 2.68 15.01 -5.99
CA LEU A 445 2.66 16.40 -5.51
C LEU A 445 1.41 16.75 -4.69
N VAL A 446 0.38 15.93 -4.74
CA VAL A 446 -0.90 16.18 -4.08
C VAL A 446 -0.80 15.89 -2.60
N GLY A 447 -1.38 16.77 -1.82
CA GLY A 447 -1.34 16.83 -0.37
C GLY A 447 -1.61 15.54 0.40
N ALA A 448 -1.63 15.70 1.67
CA ALA A 448 -1.76 14.64 2.64
C ALA A 448 -3.10 13.94 2.61
#